data_04a91b46b88b63ba6b5c7c8a51b38b1d
#
_entry.id   04a91b46b88b63ba6b5c7c8a51b38b1d
#
_cell.length_a   1.000
_cell.length_b   1.000
_cell.length_c   1.000
_cell.angle_alpha   90.00
_cell.angle_beta   90.00
_cell.angle_gamma   90.00
#
_symmetry.space_group_name_H-M   'P 1'
#
loop_
_entity.id
_entity.type
_entity.pdbx_description
1 polymer ?
#
loop_
_entity_poly.entity_id
_entity_poly.type
_entity_poly.pdbx_seq_one_letter_code
_entity_poly.pdbx_strand_id
1 'polypeptide(L)'
;EAAKMREAISLLVDRQFIVENVGQTGQIPADSFVPEGMADGNGGVFKTADTSYYDATATGAGELETAKGLLEEAGYTFTDNGDGTYAVDPAISMTYLTNDGTAHIAVAESVQQDVALLGINLEIKSEDWNVFLEDRKSGNFTIAREGWLADYNDPVNMLEIFTSDSGNNDMQLGKGTPVSSSPDWTAYDELISQIRTTTDFAARVDLMHQAEDMLMDTWAVVPIYYYNDIYMQKSNVTGIYATIFGMKYFMYATKTA
;
A
#
# COMPACT_ATOMS: atom_id res chain seq x y z
N GLU A 1 -0.80 5.09 -20.18
CA GLU A 1 -1.40 6.31 -19.60
C GLU A 1 -1.90 6.07 -18.18
N ALA A 2 -2.75 5.05 -17.94
CA ALA A 2 -3.29 4.78 -16.61
C ALA A 2 -2.22 4.43 -15.55
N ALA A 3 -1.16 3.72 -15.90
CA ALA A 3 -0.05 3.41 -14.98
C ALA A 3 0.69 4.69 -14.57
N LYS A 4 0.95 5.60 -15.51
CA LYS A 4 1.58 6.90 -15.22
C LYS A 4 0.75 7.77 -14.29
N MET A 5 -0.58 7.72 -14.42
CA MET A 5 -1.48 8.39 -13.49
C MET A 5 -1.35 7.83 -12.07
N ARG A 6 -1.33 6.50 -11.92
CA ARG A 6 -1.17 5.85 -10.62
C ARG A 6 0.20 6.11 -10.01
N GLU A 7 1.26 6.06 -10.82
CA GLU A 7 2.62 6.41 -10.42
C GLU A 7 2.70 7.86 -9.92
N ALA A 8 2.18 8.81 -10.68
CA ALA A 8 2.13 10.22 -10.31
C ALA A 8 1.42 10.43 -8.96
N ILE A 9 0.26 9.79 -8.76
CA ILE A 9 -0.48 9.86 -7.50
C ILE A 9 0.35 9.26 -6.36
N SER A 10 1.00 8.10 -6.58
CA SER A 10 1.85 7.48 -5.57
C SER A 10 3.01 8.36 -5.14
N LEU A 11 3.66 9.03 -6.08
CA LEU A 11 4.79 9.93 -5.81
C LEU A 11 4.36 11.18 -5.02
N LEU A 12 3.13 11.67 -5.23
CA LEU A 12 2.62 12.83 -4.51
C LEU A 12 2.31 12.55 -3.03
N VAL A 13 2.05 11.30 -2.65
CA VAL A 13 1.70 10.95 -1.26
C VAL A 13 2.88 11.20 -0.32
N ASP A 14 2.74 12.18 0.59
CA ASP A 14 3.71 12.46 1.63
C ASP A 14 3.59 11.45 2.79
N ARG A 15 4.25 10.31 2.63
CA ARG A 15 4.22 9.20 3.59
C ARG A 15 4.84 9.56 4.93
N GLN A 16 5.90 10.36 4.88
CA GLN A 16 6.58 10.82 6.10
C GLN A 16 5.66 11.72 6.94
N PHE A 17 4.97 12.67 6.30
CA PHE A 17 3.98 13.50 6.98
C PHE A 17 2.87 12.65 7.61
N ILE A 18 2.35 11.66 6.87
CA ILE A 18 1.27 10.78 7.34
C ILE A 18 1.71 10.02 8.60
N VAL A 19 2.89 9.42 8.63
CA VAL A 19 3.33 8.65 9.82
C VAL A 19 3.65 9.54 11.01
N GLU A 20 4.21 10.73 10.78
CA GLU A 20 4.61 11.66 11.85
C GLU A 20 3.45 12.47 12.42
N ASN A 21 2.49 12.87 11.60
CA ASN A 21 1.46 13.84 11.99
C ASN A 21 0.06 13.24 12.06
N VAL A 22 -0.23 12.18 11.31
CA VAL A 22 -1.52 11.50 11.32
C VAL A 22 -1.45 10.22 12.15
N GLY A 23 -0.53 9.33 11.83
CA GLY A 23 -0.39 8.03 12.51
C GLY A 23 0.12 8.18 13.94
N GLN A 24 1.27 8.82 14.11
CA GLN A 24 1.92 9.13 15.40
C GLN A 24 2.18 7.91 16.29
N THR A 25 2.26 6.72 15.71
CA THR A 25 2.43 5.46 16.43
C THR A 25 3.76 4.77 16.12
N GLY A 26 4.68 5.47 15.44
CA GLY A 26 5.99 4.95 15.06
C GLY A 26 5.95 4.02 13.85
N GLN A 27 4.93 4.17 13.00
CA GLN A 27 4.90 3.50 11.70
C GLN A 27 6.11 3.91 10.86
N ILE A 28 6.50 3.03 9.94
CA ILE A 28 7.58 3.27 8.98
C ILE A 28 6.94 3.57 7.63
N PRO A 29 7.31 4.65 6.93
CA PRO A 29 6.88 4.89 5.55
C PRO A 29 7.20 3.70 4.67
N ALA A 30 6.23 3.22 3.88
CA ALA A 30 6.40 2.03 3.07
C ALA A 30 6.92 2.37 1.68
N ASP A 31 7.94 1.66 1.23
CA ASP A 31 8.57 1.74 -0.08
C ASP A 31 8.51 0.43 -0.87
N SER A 32 7.79 -0.56 -0.34
CA SER A 32 7.48 -1.86 -0.94
C SER A 32 6.17 -2.38 -0.36
N PHE A 33 5.62 -3.45 -0.94
CA PHE A 33 4.39 -4.05 -0.41
C PHE A 33 4.66 -5.02 0.74
N VAL A 34 5.66 -5.88 0.59
CA VAL A 34 6.06 -6.81 1.67
C VAL A 34 6.80 -6.04 2.76
N PRO A 35 6.34 -6.09 4.02
CA PRO A 35 6.92 -5.31 5.09
C PRO A 35 8.25 -5.88 5.57
N GLU A 36 8.98 -5.03 6.30
CA GLU A 36 10.22 -5.42 6.99
C GLU A 36 9.97 -6.54 8.01
N GLY A 37 11.01 -7.36 8.23
CA GLY A 37 11.03 -8.38 9.27
C GLY A 37 10.39 -9.71 8.88
N MET A 38 9.77 -9.84 7.70
CA MET A 38 9.31 -11.14 7.21
C MET A 38 10.50 -12.02 6.83
N ALA A 39 10.49 -13.29 7.29
CA ALA A 39 11.49 -14.27 6.91
C ALA A 39 11.35 -14.61 5.41
N ASP A 40 12.49 -14.77 4.73
CA ASP A 40 12.52 -15.18 3.32
C ASP A 40 12.33 -16.69 3.10
N GLY A 41 12.36 -17.46 4.18
CA GLY A 41 12.33 -18.93 4.14
C GLY A 41 13.70 -19.57 3.86
N ASN A 42 14.74 -18.78 3.56
CA ASN A 42 16.09 -19.25 3.24
C ASN A 42 17.13 -18.82 4.31
N GLY A 43 16.66 -18.46 5.50
CA GLY A 43 17.50 -18.08 6.63
C GLY A 43 17.80 -16.58 6.76
N GLY A 44 17.20 -15.75 5.95
CA GLY A 44 17.29 -14.29 5.97
C GLY A 44 15.95 -13.61 6.15
N VAL A 45 15.93 -12.32 5.82
CA VAL A 45 14.72 -11.49 5.73
C VAL A 45 14.46 -11.15 4.27
N PHE A 46 13.19 -11.09 3.89
CA PHE A 46 12.80 -10.86 2.51
C PHE A 46 13.09 -9.43 2.06
N LYS A 47 12.61 -8.43 2.82
CA LYS A 47 12.87 -7.04 2.51
C LYS A 47 14.27 -6.64 2.94
N THR A 48 15.06 -6.12 2.00
CA THR A 48 16.39 -5.55 2.22
C THR A 48 16.43 -4.10 1.73
N ALA A 49 17.53 -3.40 1.96
CA ALA A 49 17.69 -2.03 1.48
C ALA A 49 17.65 -1.92 -0.06
N ASP A 50 17.93 -3.02 -0.78
CA ASP A 50 17.94 -3.05 -2.25
C ASP A 50 16.55 -3.34 -2.86
N THR A 51 15.51 -3.53 -2.02
CA THR A 51 14.14 -3.85 -2.47
C THR A 51 13.19 -2.67 -2.30
N SER A 52 13.68 -1.45 -2.39
CA SER A 52 12.87 -0.23 -2.40
C SER A 52 12.47 0.14 -3.81
N TYR A 53 11.19 0.46 -4.02
CA TYR A 53 10.65 0.84 -5.33
C TYR A 53 10.65 2.35 -5.56
N TYR A 54 10.72 3.14 -4.49
CA TYR A 54 10.76 4.61 -4.51
C TYR A 54 11.27 5.13 -3.16
N ASP A 55 11.57 6.43 -3.10
CA ASP A 55 11.91 7.09 -1.84
C ASP A 55 10.64 7.39 -1.03
N ALA A 56 10.33 6.55 -0.04
CA ALA A 56 9.16 6.73 0.83
C ALA A 56 9.28 7.92 1.79
N THR A 57 10.44 8.56 1.87
CA THR A 57 10.67 9.77 2.69
C THR A 57 10.57 11.07 1.89
N ALA A 58 10.43 10.96 0.56
CA ALA A 58 10.21 12.12 -0.29
C ALA A 58 8.87 12.79 0.06
N THR A 59 8.86 14.11 0.02
CA THR A 59 7.62 14.88 0.20
C THR A 59 6.85 15.00 -1.11
N GLY A 60 5.52 15.05 -1.08
CA GLY A 60 4.72 15.29 -2.27
C GLY A 60 5.12 16.56 -3.02
N ALA A 61 5.49 17.62 -2.30
CA ALA A 61 6.01 18.84 -2.90
C ALA A 61 7.40 18.63 -3.56
N GLY A 62 8.23 17.72 -3.05
CA GLY A 62 9.52 17.36 -3.64
C GLY A 62 9.38 16.59 -4.94
N GLU A 63 8.34 15.76 -5.06
CA GLU A 63 8.05 14.95 -6.25
C GLU A 63 7.09 15.62 -7.24
N LEU A 64 6.67 16.86 -6.98
CA LEU A 64 5.64 17.56 -7.74
C LEU A 64 5.94 17.64 -9.24
N GLU A 65 7.17 18.01 -9.61
CA GLU A 65 7.57 18.12 -11.02
C GLU A 65 7.70 16.75 -11.69
N THR A 66 8.15 15.72 -10.97
CA THR A 66 8.21 14.34 -11.48
C THR A 66 6.79 13.84 -11.77
N ALA A 67 5.88 13.98 -10.81
CA ALA A 67 4.48 13.57 -10.96
C ALA A 67 3.78 14.35 -12.08
N LYS A 68 4.02 15.66 -12.18
CA LYS A 68 3.51 16.49 -13.27
C LYS A 68 4.00 16.00 -14.64
N GLY A 69 5.29 15.71 -14.78
CA GLY A 69 5.87 15.18 -16.01
C GLY A 69 5.23 13.86 -16.45
N LEU A 70 4.96 12.93 -15.53
CA LEU A 70 4.25 11.68 -15.82
C LEU A 70 2.83 11.93 -16.35
N LEU A 71 2.13 12.90 -15.79
CA LEU A 71 0.79 13.26 -16.25
C LEU A 71 0.83 13.99 -17.59
N GLU A 72 1.84 14.83 -17.86
CA GLU A 72 2.05 15.44 -19.17
C GLU A 72 2.30 14.37 -20.24
N GLU A 73 3.10 13.34 -19.95
CA GLU A 73 3.28 12.19 -20.83
C GLU A 73 1.99 11.36 -21.02
N ALA A 74 1.08 11.41 -20.06
CA ALA A 74 -0.26 10.82 -20.15
C ALA A 74 -1.28 11.71 -20.90
N GLY A 75 -0.86 12.89 -21.37
CA GLY A 75 -1.66 13.77 -22.23
C GLY A 75 -2.37 14.91 -21.48
N TYR A 76 -2.03 15.17 -20.21
CA TYR A 76 -2.56 16.29 -19.46
C TYR A 76 -1.68 17.53 -19.65
N THR A 77 -2.26 18.71 -19.44
CA THR A 77 -1.54 19.98 -19.47
C THR A 77 -1.74 20.72 -18.15
N PHE A 78 -0.73 21.50 -17.76
CA PHE A 78 -0.72 22.18 -16.48
C PHE A 78 -0.52 23.69 -16.65
N THR A 79 -1.21 24.46 -15.84
CA THR A 79 -1.02 25.91 -15.70
C THR A 79 -0.59 26.20 -14.27
N ASP A 80 0.57 26.84 -14.10
CA ASP A 80 1.08 27.26 -12.80
C ASP A 80 0.21 28.40 -12.23
N ASN A 81 -0.29 28.21 -11.02
CA ASN A 81 -1.11 29.19 -10.31
C ASN A 81 -0.26 30.28 -9.60
N GLY A 82 1.07 30.09 -9.53
CA GLY A 82 2.00 31.01 -8.89
C GLY A 82 2.06 30.92 -7.36
N ASP A 83 1.46 29.91 -6.78
CA ASP A 83 1.40 29.65 -5.33
C ASP A 83 1.97 28.27 -4.95
N GLY A 84 2.61 27.59 -5.89
CA GLY A 84 3.14 26.23 -5.71
C GLY A 84 2.13 25.13 -6.06
N THR A 85 0.99 25.50 -6.65
CA THR A 85 -0.02 24.57 -7.16
C THR A 85 -0.22 24.75 -8.66
N TYR A 86 -0.87 23.77 -9.29
CA TYR A 86 -1.19 23.78 -10.71
C TYR A 86 -2.69 23.58 -10.94
N ALA A 87 -3.19 24.14 -12.03
CA ALA A 87 -4.46 23.75 -12.63
C ALA A 87 -4.19 22.72 -13.74
N VAL A 88 -5.00 21.65 -13.81
CA VAL A 88 -4.85 20.56 -14.78
C VAL A 88 -5.97 20.58 -15.82
N ASP A 89 -5.63 20.33 -17.08
CA ASP A 89 -6.58 20.20 -18.20
C ASP A 89 -6.23 18.97 -19.06
N PRO A 90 -7.18 18.06 -19.35
CA PRO A 90 -8.55 18.03 -18.82
C PRO A 90 -8.60 17.83 -17.31
N ALA A 91 -9.67 18.32 -16.68
CA ALA A 91 -9.86 18.21 -15.23
C ALA A 91 -9.88 16.74 -14.78
N ILE A 92 -9.14 16.45 -13.71
CA ILE A 92 -9.07 15.12 -13.09
C ILE A 92 -9.92 15.13 -11.81
N SER A 93 -10.91 14.25 -11.75
CA SER A 93 -11.74 14.05 -10.55
C SER A 93 -11.77 12.58 -10.19
N MET A 94 -11.54 12.28 -8.92
CA MET A 94 -11.46 10.93 -8.37
C MET A 94 -12.22 10.84 -7.06
N THR A 95 -12.58 9.62 -6.67
CA THR A 95 -13.17 9.31 -5.37
C THR A 95 -12.21 8.42 -4.58
N TYR A 96 -11.93 8.80 -3.33
CA TYR A 96 -11.21 8.00 -2.37
C TYR A 96 -12.21 7.33 -1.43
N LEU A 97 -12.35 6.01 -1.57
CA LEU A 97 -13.23 5.21 -0.73
C LEU A 97 -12.50 4.77 0.55
N THR A 98 -13.08 5.06 1.71
CA THR A 98 -12.57 4.65 3.01
C THR A 98 -13.72 4.25 3.94
N ASN A 99 -13.40 3.51 5.01
CA ASN A 99 -14.35 3.33 6.11
C ASN A 99 -14.37 4.54 7.05
N ASP A 100 -15.37 4.62 7.90
CA ASP A 100 -15.66 5.74 8.80
C ASP A 100 -14.72 5.88 10.02
N GLY A 101 -13.59 5.15 10.02
CA GLY A 101 -12.55 5.28 11.04
C GLY A 101 -11.80 6.61 10.93
N THR A 102 -11.75 7.37 12.03
CA THR A 102 -11.16 8.73 12.08
C THR A 102 -9.72 8.79 11.55
N ALA A 103 -8.89 7.81 11.90
CA ALA A 103 -7.51 7.75 11.43
C ALA A 103 -7.42 7.52 9.91
N HIS A 104 -8.31 6.71 9.34
CA HIS A 104 -8.32 6.45 7.91
C HIS A 104 -8.85 7.65 7.11
N ILE A 105 -9.82 8.38 7.66
CA ILE A 105 -10.29 9.63 7.08
C ILE A 105 -9.16 10.66 7.07
N ALA A 106 -8.41 10.80 8.17
CA ALA A 106 -7.29 11.73 8.24
C ALA A 106 -6.16 11.41 7.24
N VAL A 107 -5.90 10.11 6.97
CA VAL A 107 -4.98 9.70 5.89
C VAL A 107 -5.54 10.11 4.53
N ALA A 108 -6.83 9.89 4.27
CA ALA A 108 -7.47 10.29 3.01
C ALA A 108 -7.42 11.82 2.82
N GLU A 109 -7.60 12.61 3.88
CA GLU A 109 -7.49 14.08 3.85
C GLU A 109 -6.06 14.52 3.53
N SER A 110 -5.03 13.82 4.03
CA SER A 110 -3.63 14.08 3.67
C SER A 110 -3.40 13.83 2.19
N VAL A 111 -3.79 12.66 1.69
CA VAL A 111 -3.67 12.33 0.25
C VAL A 111 -4.44 13.32 -0.63
N GLN A 112 -5.62 13.77 -0.19
CA GLN A 112 -6.40 14.77 -0.89
C GLN A 112 -5.62 16.11 -1.04
N GLN A 113 -4.93 16.54 0.01
CA GLN A 113 -4.12 17.75 -0.03
C GLN A 113 -2.89 17.57 -0.94
N ASP A 114 -2.26 16.41 -0.90
CA ASP A 114 -1.09 16.11 -1.73
C ASP A 114 -1.44 16.16 -3.22
N VAL A 115 -2.50 15.48 -3.65
CA VAL A 115 -2.89 15.47 -5.08
C VAL A 115 -3.46 16.81 -5.55
N ALA A 116 -4.00 17.61 -4.65
CA ALA A 116 -4.49 18.96 -4.97
C ALA A 116 -3.37 19.89 -5.44
N LEU A 117 -2.11 19.63 -5.13
CA LEU A 117 -0.96 20.38 -5.65
C LEU A 117 -0.92 20.38 -7.18
N LEU A 118 -1.37 19.31 -7.83
CA LEU A 118 -1.52 19.21 -9.29
C LEU A 118 -2.96 19.48 -9.80
N GLY A 119 -3.82 20.11 -8.99
CA GLY A 119 -5.17 20.44 -9.37
C GLY A 119 -6.12 19.24 -9.49
N ILE A 120 -5.72 18.08 -8.97
CA ILE A 120 -6.56 16.87 -8.95
C ILE A 120 -7.64 17.05 -7.88
N ASN A 121 -8.89 16.90 -8.26
CA ASN A 121 -10.01 16.90 -7.33
C ASN A 121 -10.23 15.47 -6.79
N LEU A 122 -9.98 15.26 -5.51
CA LEU A 122 -10.19 13.99 -4.82
C LEU A 122 -11.33 14.14 -3.81
N GLU A 123 -12.46 13.49 -4.08
CA GLU A 123 -13.59 13.42 -3.15
C GLU A 123 -13.42 12.23 -2.19
N ILE A 124 -13.56 12.49 -0.89
CA ILE A 124 -13.50 11.43 0.13
C ILE A 124 -14.89 10.89 0.36
N LYS A 125 -15.08 9.59 0.08
CA LYS A 125 -16.29 8.81 0.36
C LYS A 125 -16.02 7.92 1.57
N SER A 126 -16.62 8.28 2.71
CA SER A 126 -16.53 7.52 3.96
C SER A 126 -17.80 6.69 4.16
N GLU A 127 -17.66 5.41 4.47
CA GLU A 127 -18.76 4.47 4.60
C GLU A 127 -18.65 3.64 5.89
N ASP A 128 -19.79 3.13 6.35
CA ASP A 128 -19.82 2.05 7.34
C ASP A 128 -18.99 0.85 6.86
N TRP A 129 -18.35 0.17 7.79
CA TRP A 129 -17.39 -0.91 7.48
C TRP A 129 -17.95 -1.97 6.52
N ASN A 130 -19.19 -2.42 6.70
CA ASN A 130 -19.77 -3.47 5.86
C ASN A 130 -20.04 -2.98 4.42
N VAL A 131 -20.53 -1.74 4.28
CA VAL A 131 -20.77 -1.12 2.98
C VAL A 131 -19.45 -0.88 2.26
N PHE A 132 -18.47 -0.33 2.98
CA PHE A 132 -17.11 -0.15 2.48
C PHE A 132 -16.49 -1.44 1.94
N LEU A 133 -16.61 -2.55 2.67
CA LEU A 133 -16.10 -3.85 2.22
C LEU A 133 -16.78 -4.35 0.94
N GLU A 134 -18.10 -4.16 0.84
CA GLU A 134 -18.87 -4.58 -0.34
C GLU A 134 -18.49 -3.74 -1.57
N ASP A 135 -18.45 -2.42 -1.44
CA ASP A 135 -18.04 -1.51 -2.51
C ASP A 135 -16.60 -1.77 -2.95
N ARG A 136 -15.68 -1.97 -2.01
CA ARG A 136 -14.28 -2.28 -2.30
C ARG A 136 -14.13 -3.61 -3.05
N LYS A 137 -14.76 -4.69 -2.57
CA LYS A 137 -14.74 -6.00 -3.22
C LYS A 137 -15.38 -6.01 -4.61
N SER A 138 -16.33 -5.12 -4.83
CA SER A 138 -16.99 -4.94 -6.13
C SER A 138 -16.19 -4.05 -7.10
N GLY A 139 -15.10 -3.43 -6.65
CA GLY A 139 -14.32 -2.48 -7.44
C GLY A 139 -15.05 -1.14 -7.68
N ASN A 140 -15.98 -0.78 -6.80
CA ASN A 140 -16.80 0.42 -6.92
C ASN A 140 -16.08 1.66 -6.33
N PHE A 141 -14.89 1.95 -6.85
CA PHE A 141 -14.05 3.07 -6.41
C PHE A 141 -13.07 3.49 -7.51
N THR A 142 -12.50 4.69 -7.38
CA THR A 142 -11.32 5.10 -8.15
C THR A 142 -10.03 4.80 -7.36
N ILE A 143 -10.01 5.19 -6.10
CA ILE A 143 -8.98 4.88 -5.11
C ILE A 143 -9.70 4.34 -3.88
N ALA A 144 -9.15 3.31 -3.24
CA ALA A 144 -9.71 2.79 -2.00
C ALA A 144 -8.60 2.53 -0.97
N ARG A 145 -8.94 2.75 0.29
CA ARG A 145 -8.11 2.32 1.41
C ARG A 145 -8.08 0.79 1.46
N GLU A 146 -6.88 0.25 1.64
CA GLU A 146 -6.64 -1.18 1.84
C GLU A 146 -5.62 -1.40 2.97
N GLY A 147 -5.55 -2.61 3.49
CA GLY A 147 -4.54 -3.03 4.44
C GLY A 147 -4.55 -4.55 4.60
N TRP A 148 -3.40 -5.14 4.75
CA TRP A 148 -3.22 -6.56 4.97
C TRP A 148 -2.33 -6.84 6.18
N LEU A 149 -2.78 -7.71 7.06
CA LEU A 149 -1.97 -8.27 8.14
C LEU A 149 -1.66 -9.72 7.77
N ALA A 150 -0.38 -10.06 7.73
CA ALA A 150 0.02 -11.41 7.36
C ALA A 150 -0.53 -12.46 8.32
N ASP A 151 -1.03 -13.56 7.78
CA ASP A 151 -1.53 -14.70 8.56
C ASP A 151 -0.39 -15.60 9.06
N TYR A 152 0.74 -15.62 8.33
CA TYR A 152 1.93 -16.41 8.65
C TYR A 152 3.21 -15.75 8.11
N ASN A 153 4.37 -16.15 8.63
CA ASN A 153 5.65 -15.54 8.32
C ASN A 153 6.25 -16.10 7.01
N ASP A 154 5.67 -15.70 5.90
CA ASP A 154 6.13 -15.99 4.56
C ASP A 154 5.66 -14.88 3.61
N PRO A 155 6.53 -14.28 2.79
CA PRO A 155 6.16 -13.20 1.87
C PRO A 155 5.05 -13.58 0.89
N VAL A 156 4.89 -14.86 0.55
CA VAL A 156 3.81 -15.30 -0.33
C VAL A 156 2.43 -14.94 0.22
N ASN A 157 2.25 -14.88 1.56
CA ASN A 157 0.99 -14.45 2.15
C ASN A 157 0.64 -12.99 1.83
N MET A 158 1.64 -12.15 1.63
CA MET A 158 1.43 -10.76 1.18
C MET A 158 1.15 -10.68 -0.32
N LEU A 159 1.65 -11.63 -1.11
CA LEU A 159 1.60 -11.61 -2.58
C LEU A 159 0.41 -12.39 -3.14
N GLU A 160 0.07 -13.55 -2.55
CA GLU A 160 -0.99 -14.43 -3.06
C GLU A 160 -2.41 -13.81 -3.04
N ILE A 161 -2.62 -12.77 -2.23
CA ILE A 161 -3.90 -12.05 -2.17
C ILE A 161 -4.24 -11.34 -3.50
N PHE A 162 -3.26 -11.13 -4.38
CA PHE A 162 -3.44 -10.44 -5.65
C PHE A 162 -3.63 -11.39 -6.85
N THR A 163 -3.69 -12.71 -6.65
CA THR A 163 -4.04 -13.61 -7.76
C THR A 163 -5.44 -13.29 -8.31
N SER A 164 -5.66 -13.55 -9.59
CA SER A 164 -6.91 -13.19 -10.27
C SER A 164 -8.14 -13.87 -9.67
N ASP A 165 -7.97 -15.03 -9.04
CA ASP A 165 -9.03 -15.80 -8.38
C ASP A 165 -9.18 -15.47 -6.88
N SER A 166 -8.27 -14.67 -6.31
CA SER A 166 -8.32 -14.32 -4.90
C SER A 166 -9.54 -13.46 -4.55
N GLY A 167 -10.22 -13.83 -3.47
CA GLY A 167 -11.30 -13.03 -2.88
C GLY A 167 -10.82 -11.73 -2.21
N ASN A 168 -9.51 -11.55 -2.06
CA ASN A 168 -8.87 -10.36 -1.49
C ASN A 168 -8.22 -9.46 -2.54
N ASN A 169 -8.30 -9.83 -3.84
CA ASN A 169 -7.85 -9.01 -4.94
C ASN A 169 -8.88 -7.91 -5.24
N ASP A 170 -8.95 -6.93 -4.37
CA ASP A 170 -9.93 -5.83 -4.48
C ASP A 170 -9.55 -4.83 -5.58
N MET A 171 -8.28 -4.80 -6.01
CA MET A 171 -7.80 -4.05 -7.19
C MET A 171 -8.27 -4.64 -8.51
N GLN A 172 -8.97 -5.78 -8.51
CA GLN A 172 -9.53 -6.43 -9.70
C GLN A 172 -8.46 -6.85 -10.73
N LEU A 173 -7.21 -7.08 -10.32
CA LEU A 173 -6.13 -7.51 -11.21
C LEU A 173 -6.52 -8.84 -11.89
N GLY A 174 -6.44 -8.89 -13.21
CA GLY A 174 -6.79 -10.07 -14.00
C GLY A 174 -8.28 -10.45 -14.05
N LYS A 175 -9.17 -9.66 -13.44
CA LYS A 175 -10.62 -9.99 -13.41
C LYS A 175 -11.40 -9.52 -14.63
N GLY A 176 -10.74 -8.88 -15.61
CA GLY A 176 -11.38 -8.46 -16.86
C GLY A 176 -12.48 -7.40 -16.70
N THR A 177 -12.53 -6.73 -15.56
CA THR A 177 -13.47 -5.64 -15.31
C THR A 177 -12.95 -4.32 -15.89
N PRO A 178 -13.81 -3.31 -16.16
CA PRO A 178 -13.35 -1.99 -16.60
C PRO A 178 -12.40 -1.28 -15.63
N VAL A 179 -12.44 -1.67 -14.33
CA VAL A 179 -11.57 -1.12 -13.29
C VAL A 179 -10.25 -1.87 -13.15
N SER A 180 -10.08 -3.00 -13.86
CA SER A 180 -8.84 -3.78 -13.80
C SER A 180 -7.68 -2.96 -14.38
N SER A 181 -6.65 -2.78 -13.55
CA SER A 181 -5.41 -2.11 -13.95
C SER A 181 -4.49 -3.01 -14.78
N SER A 182 -4.74 -4.32 -14.77
CA SER A 182 -3.97 -5.34 -15.47
C SER A 182 -4.91 -6.46 -15.93
N PRO A 183 -5.52 -6.37 -17.11
CA PRO A 183 -6.51 -7.35 -17.60
C PRO A 183 -5.90 -8.73 -17.88
N ASP A 184 -4.63 -8.79 -18.29
CA ASP A 184 -3.86 -10.03 -18.39
C ASP A 184 -2.93 -10.17 -17.20
N TRP A 185 -3.28 -11.04 -16.29
CA TRP A 185 -2.57 -11.29 -15.02
C TRP A 185 -2.11 -12.75 -14.90
N THR A 186 -2.20 -13.51 -16.00
CA THR A 186 -1.89 -14.94 -16.06
C THR A 186 -0.46 -15.23 -15.59
N ALA A 187 0.51 -14.40 -15.99
CA ALA A 187 1.90 -14.59 -15.59
C ALA A 187 2.10 -14.46 -14.08
N TYR A 188 1.36 -13.57 -13.42
CA TYR A 188 1.38 -13.46 -11.97
C TYR A 188 0.79 -14.68 -11.27
N ASP A 189 -0.35 -15.16 -11.74
CA ASP A 189 -1.02 -16.36 -11.21
C ASP A 189 -0.12 -17.58 -11.32
N GLU A 190 0.55 -17.75 -12.48
CA GLU A 190 1.52 -18.82 -12.69
C GLU A 190 2.73 -18.69 -11.77
N LEU A 191 3.23 -17.47 -11.56
CA LEU A 191 4.37 -17.20 -10.68
C LEU A 191 4.03 -17.55 -9.23
N ILE A 192 2.87 -17.16 -8.73
CA ILE A 192 2.41 -17.54 -7.38
C ILE A 192 2.26 -19.06 -7.26
N SER A 193 1.76 -19.73 -8.28
CA SER A 193 1.68 -21.20 -8.32
C SER A 193 3.07 -21.86 -8.25
N GLN A 194 4.06 -21.31 -8.96
CA GLN A 194 5.44 -21.77 -8.90
C GLN A 194 6.05 -21.57 -7.50
N ILE A 195 5.85 -20.40 -6.89
CA ILE A 195 6.33 -20.10 -5.53
C ILE A 195 5.83 -21.15 -4.53
N ARG A 196 4.54 -21.52 -4.62
CA ARG A 196 3.91 -22.51 -3.73
C ARG A 196 4.48 -23.93 -3.87
N THR A 197 5.03 -24.27 -5.01
CA THR A 197 5.53 -25.61 -5.33
C THR A 197 7.06 -25.74 -5.36
N THR A 198 7.78 -24.62 -5.33
CA THR A 198 9.24 -24.58 -5.36
C THR A 198 9.83 -24.99 -4.01
N THR A 199 10.66 -26.03 -4.01
CA THR A 199 11.31 -26.58 -2.83
C THR A 199 12.75 -26.10 -2.64
N ASP A 200 13.34 -25.49 -3.66
CA ASP A 200 14.61 -24.75 -3.54
C ASP A 200 14.30 -23.38 -2.95
N PHE A 201 14.66 -23.17 -1.70
CA PHE A 201 14.31 -21.95 -0.97
C PHE A 201 15.00 -20.70 -1.55
N ALA A 202 16.22 -20.81 -2.08
CA ALA A 202 16.88 -19.67 -2.70
C ALA A 202 16.15 -19.26 -4.00
N ALA A 203 15.85 -20.23 -4.87
CA ALA A 203 15.07 -19.96 -6.07
C ALA A 203 13.65 -19.42 -5.75
N ARG A 204 13.06 -19.88 -4.65
CA ARG A 204 11.76 -19.42 -4.19
C ARG A 204 11.77 -17.94 -3.77
N VAL A 205 12.85 -17.49 -3.10
CA VAL A 205 13.04 -16.07 -2.77
C VAL A 205 13.06 -15.22 -4.03
N ASP A 206 13.83 -15.61 -5.05
CA ASP A 206 13.90 -14.89 -6.32
C ASP A 206 12.53 -14.79 -7.02
N LEU A 207 11.73 -15.88 -6.98
CA LEU A 207 10.37 -15.86 -7.54
C LEU A 207 9.44 -14.93 -6.77
N MET A 208 9.56 -14.86 -5.43
CA MET A 208 8.76 -13.94 -4.62
C MET A 208 9.11 -12.48 -4.90
N HIS A 209 10.40 -12.15 -5.10
CA HIS A 209 10.80 -10.81 -5.53
C HIS A 209 10.24 -10.47 -6.92
N GLN A 210 10.29 -11.39 -7.87
CA GLN A 210 9.67 -11.19 -9.18
C GLN A 210 8.16 -10.92 -9.07
N ALA A 211 7.46 -11.59 -8.15
CA ALA A 211 6.04 -11.35 -7.93
C ALA A 211 5.78 -9.95 -7.34
N GLU A 212 6.61 -9.51 -6.39
CA GLU A 212 6.50 -8.16 -5.85
C GLU A 212 6.82 -7.11 -6.92
N ASP A 213 7.86 -7.31 -7.73
CA ASP A 213 8.19 -6.44 -8.86
C ASP A 213 7.00 -6.29 -9.82
N MET A 214 6.40 -7.41 -10.24
CA MET A 214 5.23 -7.39 -11.11
C MET A 214 4.04 -6.64 -10.51
N LEU A 215 3.81 -6.79 -9.21
CA LEU A 215 2.75 -6.09 -8.50
C LEU A 215 3.03 -4.58 -8.46
N MET A 216 4.22 -4.20 -8.04
CA MET A 216 4.61 -2.80 -7.86
C MET A 216 4.68 -2.05 -9.19
N ASP A 217 5.12 -2.70 -10.28
CA ASP A 217 5.15 -2.14 -11.63
C ASP A 217 3.77 -1.73 -12.16
N THR A 218 2.69 -2.28 -11.60
CA THR A 218 1.33 -1.85 -11.95
C THR A 218 0.98 -0.48 -11.41
N TRP A 219 1.63 -0.03 -10.34
CA TRP A 219 1.26 1.14 -9.53
C TRP A 219 -0.20 1.11 -9.06
N ALA A 220 -0.84 -0.07 -9.12
CA ALA A 220 -2.22 -0.24 -8.63
C ALA A 220 -2.28 -0.28 -7.11
N VAL A 221 -1.16 -0.58 -6.47
CA VAL A 221 -0.98 -0.57 -5.02
C VAL A 221 -0.06 0.59 -4.67
N VAL A 222 -0.50 1.42 -3.72
CA VAL A 222 0.26 2.55 -3.19
C VAL A 222 0.52 2.30 -1.71
N PRO A 223 1.61 1.59 -1.36
CA PRO A 223 1.98 1.40 0.03
C PRO A 223 2.23 2.75 0.71
N ILE A 224 1.63 2.97 1.87
CA ILE A 224 1.76 4.24 2.61
C ILE A 224 2.67 4.04 3.82
N TYR A 225 2.36 3.05 4.66
CA TYR A 225 3.19 2.72 5.82
C TYR A 225 3.04 1.26 6.21
N TYR A 226 4.06 0.73 6.88
CA TYR A 226 3.99 -0.57 7.53
C TYR A 226 3.32 -0.41 8.89
N TYR A 227 2.35 -1.29 9.17
CA TYR A 227 1.70 -1.32 10.47
C TYR A 227 2.69 -1.65 11.58
N ASN A 228 2.53 -0.98 12.71
CA ASN A 228 3.10 -1.39 13.96
C ASN A 228 1.99 -1.50 15.01
N ASP A 229 2.29 -2.18 16.09
CA ASP A 229 1.37 -2.40 17.18
C ASP A 229 1.88 -1.72 18.45
N ILE A 230 1.05 -0.85 19.02
CA ILE A 230 1.36 -0.14 20.26
C ILE A 230 0.60 -0.78 21.40
N TYR A 231 1.30 -1.09 22.48
CA TYR A 231 0.70 -1.55 23.71
C TYR A 231 1.37 -0.95 24.94
N MET A 232 0.63 -0.86 26.02
CA MET A 232 1.14 -0.43 27.32
C MET A 232 1.16 -1.62 28.27
N GLN A 233 2.29 -1.75 28.97
CA GLN A 233 2.51 -2.79 29.95
C GLN A 233 2.95 -2.17 31.28
N LYS A 234 2.36 -2.61 32.41
CA LYS A 234 2.81 -2.17 33.73
C LYS A 234 4.22 -2.72 34.00
N SER A 235 5.04 -1.91 34.68
CA SER A 235 6.44 -2.27 34.97
C SER A 235 6.59 -3.54 35.83
N ASN A 236 5.58 -3.89 36.60
CA ASN A 236 5.55 -5.11 37.41
C ASN A 236 4.97 -6.34 36.70
N VAL A 237 4.74 -6.26 35.39
CA VAL A 237 4.33 -7.38 34.53
C VAL A 237 5.50 -7.72 33.61
N THR A 238 5.88 -8.99 33.55
CA THR A 238 6.97 -9.50 32.71
C THR A 238 6.56 -10.78 31.98
N GLY A 239 7.36 -11.24 31.01
CA GLY A 239 7.10 -12.49 30.30
C GLY A 239 6.01 -12.43 29.23
N ILE A 240 5.52 -11.25 28.87
CA ILE A 240 4.69 -11.05 27.71
C ILE A 240 5.62 -10.86 26.51
N TYR A 241 5.35 -11.55 25.40
CA TYR A 241 6.05 -11.31 24.14
C TYR A 241 5.05 -11.15 22.99
N ALA A 242 5.44 -10.36 22.01
CA ALA A 242 4.68 -10.14 20.78
C ALA A 242 5.39 -10.78 19.59
N THR A 243 4.64 -11.14 18.57
CA THR A 243 5.15 -11.56 17.25
C THR A 243 4.93 -10.46 16.22
N ILE A 244 5.54 -10.61 15.05
CA ILE A 244 5.33 -9.71 13.91
C ILE A 244 3.87 -9.65 13.42
N PHE A 245 3.02 -10.59 13.85
CA PHE A 245 1.58 -10.64 13.54
C PHE A 245 0.71 -9.85 14.54
N GLY A 246 1.30 -9.06 15.43
CA GLY A 246 0.57 -8.35 16.47
C GLY A 246 0.01 -9.23 17.60
N MET A 247 0.24 -10.53 17.55
CA MET A 247 -0.18 -11.48 18.59
C MET A 247 0.65 -11.30 19.85
N LYS A 248 -0.01 -11.16 21.00
CA LYS A 248 0.64 -11.11 22.31
C LYS A 248 0.39 -12.39 23.06
N TYR A 249 1.47 -13.00 23.53
CA TYR A 249 1.44 -14.27 24.24
C TYR A 249 1.67 -14.04 25.72
N PHE A 250 0.72 -14.50 26.54
CA PHE A 250 0.67 -14.31 27.99
C PHE A 250 1.07 -15.58 28.77
N MET A 251 1.39 -16.68 28.10
CA MET A 251 1.61 -17.97 28.75
C MET A 251 2.79 -17.96 29.73
N TYR A 252 3.73 -17.02 29.59
CA TYR A 252 4.84 -16.83 30.53
C TYR A 252 4.71 -15.54 31.35
N ALA A 253 3.56 -14.89 31.27
CA ALA A 253 3.37 -13.64 31.98
C ALA A 253 3.36 -13.85 33.47
N THR A 254 4.13 -13.04 34.19
CA THR A 254 4.14 -12.96 35.64
C THR A 254 3.91 -11.53 36.08
N LYS A 255 3.17 -11.38 37.19
CA LYS A 255 2.94 -10.08 37.83
C LYS A 255 3.47 -10.13 39.25
N THR A 256 4.41 -9.24 39.56
CA THR A 256 4.89 -9.04 40.94
C THR A 256 3.98 -8.07 41.69
N ALA A 257 4.04 -8.13 42.99
CA ALA A 257 3.23 -7.27 43.86
C ALA A 257 3.57 -5.77 43.70
#